data_ab63723c189af5e600a8138f243b66c8
#
_entry.id   ab63723c189af5e600a8138f243b66c8
#
_cell.length_a   1.000
_cell.length_b   1.000
_cell.length_c   1.000
_cell.angle_alpha   90.00
_cell.angle_beta   90.00
_cell.angle_gamma   90.00
#
_symmetry.space_group_name_H-M   'P 1'
#
loop_
_entity.id
_entity.type
_entity.pdbx_description
1 polymer ?
#
loop_
_entity_poly.entity_id
_entity_poly.type
_entity_poly.pdbx_seq_one_letter_code
_entity_poly.pdbx_strand_id
1 'polypeptide(L)'
;MTTRTNVRRSAAVLLVAGAAAGATVLTAGTAGAMPTDFHCTSGQVTSRLVYGGAGAGGRDAAIQFTARSGETCTLPGALPIDLVGAHDVMLSSDAAPDAPSVEISDGSSAYIPLHWTAIGSPQQQTPLAITVTAPQETSPRGDTSDPRITLPWNLGAVNAAPESHTIRTGATTAGTAPTV
;
A
#
# COMPACT_ATOMS: atom_id res chain seq x y z
N MET A 1 38.89 -15.57 58.58
CA MET A 1 38.23 -15.05 59.79
C MET A 1 36.74 -15.15 59.59
N THR A 2 36.18 -15.97 60.40
CA THR A 2 34.80 -16.39 60.56
C THR A 2 33.91 -15.29 61.12
N THR A 3 32.68 -15.14 60.67
CA THR A 3 31.56 -14.98 61.59
C THR A 3 30.24 -15.25 60.93
N ARG A 4 29.62 -16.33 61.33
CA ARG A 4 28.21 -16.72 61.14
C ARG A 4 27.37 -15.90 62.09
N THR A 5 26.15 -15.48 61.67
CA THR A 5 25.10 -15.22 62.61
C THR A 5 23.77 -15.72 62.05
N ASN A 6 23.26 -16.75 62.65
CA ASN A 6 21.89 -17.20 62.62
C ASN A 6 21.02 -16.28 63.45
N VAL A 7 19.74 -16.11 63.17
CA VAL A 7 18.66 -16.07 64.16
C VAL A 7 17.30 -15.93 63.44
N ARG A 8 16.53 -16.95 63.50
CA ARG A 8 15.27 -17.29 64.21
C ARG A 8 13.99 -16.91 63.54
N ARG A 9 13.28 -18.00 63.36
CA ARG A 9 11.85 -18.21 63.11
C ARG A 9 10.95 -17.37 64.02
N SER A 10 9.84 -16.91 63.50
CA SER A 10 8.61 -16.79 64.23
C SER A 10 7.44 -17.01 63.27
N ALA A 11 6.69 -18.08 63.52
CA ALA A 11 5.41 -18.39 62.93
C ALA A 11 4.35 -17.52 63.59
N ALA A 12 3.49 -16.90 62.83
CA ALA A 12 2.21 -16.42 63.32
C ALA A 12 1.13 -16.89 62.34
N VAL A 13 0.36 -17.86 62.77
CA VAL A 13 -0.85 -18.31 62.15
C VAL A 13 -1.95 -17.35 62.61
N LEU A 14 -2.60 -16.68 61.66
CA LEU A 14 -3.88 -16.02 61.92
C LEU A 14 -4.89 -16.52 60.87
N LEU A 15 -5.75 -17.39 61.32
CA LEU A 15 -7.00 -17.79 60.70
C LEU A 15 -7.97 -16.57 60.80
N VAL A 16 -8.42 -16.08 59.68
CA VAL A 16 -9.60 -15.25 59.61
C VAL A 16 -10.53 -15.83 58.53
N ALA A 17 -11.67 -16.27 59.02
CA ALA A 17 -12.77 -16.80 58.24
C ALA A 17 -13.48 -15.70 57.43
N GLY A 18 -13.88 -16.08 56.22
CA GLY A 18 -15.19 -15.70 55.68
C GLY A 18 -15.37 -14.29 55.09
N ALA A 19 -15.32 -14.19 53.79
CA ALA A 19 -16.32 -13.45 53.02
C ALA A 19 -16.26 -13.93 51.56
N ALA A 20 -17.28 -14.65 51.14
CA ALA A 20 -17.52 -14.94 49.73
C ALA A 20 -17.95 -13.65 49.04
N ALA A 21 -16.98 -12.91 48.53
CA ALA A 21 -17.22 -11.84 47.59
C ALA A 21 -17.19 -12.46 46.19
N GLY A 22 -18.36 -12.56 45.56
CA GLY A 22 -18.48 -12.98 44.16
C GLY A 22 -17.65 -12.06 43.26
N ALA A 23 -16.53 -12.55 42.79
CA ALA A 23 -15.78 -11.93 41.71
C ALA A 23 -16.62 -12.10 40.44
N THR A 24 -17.41 -11.08 40.09
CA THR A 24 -17.88 -10.93 38.73
C THR A 24 -16.65 -10.72 37.86
N VAL A 25 -16.23 -11.78 37.19
CA VAL A 25 -15.27 -11.67 36.11
C VAL A 25 -15.96 -10.86 35.02
N LEU A 26 -15.72 -9.55 35.00
CA LEU A 26 -15.91 -8.73 33.84
C LEU A 26 -14.95 -9.28 32.81
N THR A 27 -15.45 -10.19 31.95
CA THR A 27 -14.80 -10.45 30.68
C THR A 27 -14.78 -9.10 29.96
N ALA A 28 -13.65 -8.39 30.10
CA ALA A 28 -13.33 -7.33 29.15
C ALA A 28 -13.38 -8.01 27.79
N GLY A 29 -14.50 -7.85 27.11
CA GLY A 29 -14.60 -8.18 25.70
C GLY A 29 -13.44 -7.44 25.06
N THR A 30 -12.46 -8.17 24.53
CA THR A 30 -11.55 -7.63 23.57
C THR A 30 -12.46 -7.05 22.50
N ALA A 31 -12.61 -5.71 22.50
CA ALA A 31 -13.09 -5.03 21.33
C ALA A 31 -12.07 -5.43 20.25
N GLY A 32 -12.39 -6.47 19.50
CA GLY A 32 -11.67 -6.78 18.29
C GLY A 32 -11.78 -5.52 17.47
N ALA A 33 -10.69 -4.75 17.38
CA ALA A 33 -10.59 -3.74 16.36
C ALA A 33 -10.90 -4.50 15.08
N MET A 34 -12.01 -4.19 14.42
CA MET A 34 -12.24 -4.66 13.06
C MET A 34 -11.01 -4.21 12.29
N PRO A 35 -10.29 -5.12 11.64
CA PRO A 35 -9.27 -4.72 10.72
C PRO A 35 -9.98 -3.92 9.62
N THR A 36 -9.89 -2.63 9.71
CA THR A 36 -10.29 -1.73 8.63
C THR A 36 -9.10 -1.70 7.68
N ASP A 37 -9.06 -2.66 6.79
CA ASP A 37 -8.12 -2.67 5.66
C ASP A 37 -8.56 -1.57 4.69
N PHE A 38 -8.34 -0.32 5.09
CA PHE A 38 -8.64 0.81 4.22
C PHE A 38 -7.62 0.87 3.09
N HIS A 39 -8.14 1.06 1.87
CA HIS A 39 -7.29 1.36 0.74
C HIS A 39 -6.53 2.67 0.95
N CYS A 40 -5.29 2.68 0.48
CA CYS A 40 -4.43 3.85 0.60
C CYS A 40 -5.05 5.07 -0.08
N THR A 41 -5.08 6.17 0.62
CA THR A 41 -5.46 7.49 0.09
C THR A 41 -4.23 8.31 -0.26
N SER A 42 -4.42 9.38 -1.04
CA SER A 42 -3.34 10.32 -1.38
C SER A 42 -2.72 10.99 -0.14
N GLY A 43 -3.46 11.07 0.97
CA GLY A 43 -2.97 11.60 2.25
C GLY A 43 -2.02 10.66 2.99
N GLN A 44 -2.15 9.35 2.80
CA GLN A 44 -1.40 8.33 3.53
C GLN A 44 -0.13 7.90 2.80
N VAL A 45 -0.04 8.15 1.50
CA VAL A 45 1.11 7.76 0.69
C VAL A 45 1.79 8.95 0.02
N THR A 46 3.07 8.78 -0.28
CA THR A 46 3.80 9.58 -1.24
C THR A 46 3.92 8.77 -2.51
N SER A 47 3.52 9.34 -3.64
CA SER A 47 3.51 8.63 -4.91
C SER A 47 4.38 9.34 -5.95
N ARG A 48 5.03 8.57 -6.81
CA ARG A 48 5.87 9.10 -7.89
C ARG A 48 5.95 8.14 -9.06
N LEU A 49 6.24 8.68 -10.25
CA LEU A 49 6.68 7.88 -11.39
C LEU A 49 8.19 7.65 -11.29
N VAL A 50 8.60 6.41 -11.49
CA VAL A 50 10.00 5.98 -11.45
C VAL A 50 10.35 5.41 -12.82
N TYR A 51 11.36 5.98 -13.48
CA TYR A 51 11.87 5.43 -14.72
C TYR A 51 12.72 4.20 -14.45
N GLY A 52 12.35 3.07 -15.05
CA GLY A 52 13.01 1.77 -14.88
C GLY A 52 14.04 1.46 -15.95
N GLY A 53 14.01 2.20 -17.07
CA GLY A 53 14.99 2.02 -18.14
C GLY A 53 14.40 1.87 -19.53
N ALA A 54 15.30 1.67 -20.49
CA ALA A 54 14.98 1.39 -21.89
C ALA A 54 15.85 0.24 -22.41
N GLY A 55 15.26 -0.68 -23.15
CA GLY A 55 15.98 -1.79 -23.76
C GLY A 55 15.16 -2.45 -24.88
N ALA A 56 15.84 -2.98 -25.92
CA ALA A 56 15.21 -3.74 -27.00
C ALA A 56 13.95 -3.09 -27.63
N GLY A 57 13.90 -1.76 -27.68
CA GLY A 57 12.76 -1.01 -28.23
C GLY A 57 11.59 -0.82 -27.25
N GLY A 58 11.73 -1.24 -26.01
CA GLY A 58 10.76 -1.01 -24.92
C GLY A 58 11.25 0.01 -23.90
N ARG A 59 10.33 0.51 -23.11
CA ARG A 59 10.59 1.30 -21.91
C ARG A 59 9.86 0.70 -20.74
N ASP A 60 10.54 0.73 -19.60
CA ASP A 60 10.01 0.31 -18.31
C ASP A 60 9.97 1.49 -17.35
N ALA A 61 8.92 1.54 -16.58
CA ALA A 61 8.73 2.49 -15.51
C ALA A 61 7.85 1.86 -14.42
N ALA A 62 7.58 2.60 -13.37
CA ALA A 62 6.64 2.17 -12.37
C ALA A 62 5.96 3.37 -11.70
N ILE A 63 4.75 3.15 -11.19
CA ILE A 63 4.12 4.02 -10.21
C ILE A 63 4.54 3.47 -8.85
N GLN A 64 5.34 4.20 -8.08
CA GLN A 64 5.75 3.82 -6.74
C GLN A 64 4.93 4.57 -5.70
N PHE A 65 4.43 3.83 -4.73
CA PHE A 65 3.75 4.31 -3.53
C PHE A 65 4.64 4.02 -2.32
N THR A 66 4.77 4.99 -1.43
CA THR A 66 5.51 4.84 -0.17
C THR A 66 4.63 5.33 0.95
N ALA A 67 4.34 4.49 1.94
CA ALA A 67 3.58 4.88 3.11
C ALA A 67 4.30 6.00 3.86
N ARG A 68 3.56 7.01 4.31
CA ARG A 68 4.12 8.05 5.17
C ARG A 68 4.41 7.48 6.56
N SER A 69 5.29 8.13 7.29
CA SER A 69 5.62 7.72 8.65
C SER A 69 4.36 7.67 9.53
N GLY A 70 4.17 6.54 10.22
CA GLY A 70 3.01 6.29 11.07
C GLY A 70 1.73 5.88 10.34
N GLU A 71 1.73 5.83 9.01
CA GLU A 71 0.58 5.39 8.22
C GLU A 71 0.70 3.92 7.86
N THR A 72 -0.46 3.26 7.83
CA THR A 72 -0.61 1.88 7.34
C THR A 72 -1.87 1.81 6.49
N CYS A 73 -1.75 1.26 5.30
CA CYS A 73 -2.88 1.11 4.39
C CYS A 73 -2.61 0.00 3.37
N THR A 74 -3.65 -0.40 2.65
CA THR A 74 -3.60 -1.51 1.70
C THR A 74 -3.79 -1.01 0.27
N LEU A 75 -2.96 -1.45 -0.64
CA LEU A 75 -3.10 -1.24 -2.08
C LEU A 75 -3.70 -2.49 -2.71
N PRO A 76 -4.82 -2.41 -3.44
CA PRO A 76 -5.33 -3.54 -4.21
C PRO A 76 -4.29 -4.06 -5.21
N GLY A 77 -4.30 -5.37 -5.44
CA GLY A 77 -3.36 -6.01 -6.38
C GLY A 77 -3.60 -5.61 -7.84
N ALA A 78 -4.84 -5.29 -8.19
CA ALA A 78 -5.21 -4.73 -9.48
C ALA A 78 -5.89 -3.38 -9.27
N LEU A 79 -5.27 -2.31 -9.75
CA LEU A 79 -5.77 -0.95 -9.61
C LEU A 79 -6.15 -0.39 -10.99
N PRO A 80 -7.34 0.22 -11.14
CA PRO A 80 -7.68 0.98 -12.33
C PRO A 80 -6.72 2.15 -12.52
N ILE A 81 -6.21 2.27 -13.74
CA ILE A 81 -5.26 3.32 -14.13
C ILE A 81 -5.77 3.98 -15.40
N ASP A 82 -5.71 5.31 -15.45
CA ASP A 82 -6.11 6.11 -16.58
C ASP A 82 -5.01 7.09 -16.98
N LEU A 83 -4.92 7.41 -18.28
CA LEU A 83 -4.07 8.49 -18.78
C LEU A 83 -4.89 9.75 -19.02
N VAL A 84 -4.31 10.87 -18.69
CA VAL A 84 -4.88 12.18 -18.98
C VAL A 84 -4.11 12.82 -20.13
N GLY A 85 -4.83 13.26 -21.17
CA GLY A 85 -4.24 14.02 -22.28
C GLY A 85 -3.52 13.18 -23.34
N ALA A 86 -3.83 11.88 -23.44
CA ALA A 86 -3.29 10.99 -24.49
C ALA A 86 -4.43 10.10 -25.03
N HIS A 87 -5.18 10.62 -26.00
CA HIS A 87 -6.42 9.99 -26.47
C HIS A 87 -6.20 8.75 -27.32
N ASP A 88 -5.05 8.65 -28.02
CA ASP A 88 -4.73 7.52 -28.88
C ASP A 88 -3.78 6.51 -28.22
N VAL A 89 -3.54 6.66 -26.91
CA VAL A 89 -2.74 5.72 -26.12
C VAL A 89 -3.67 4.89 -25.25
N MET A 90 -3.54 3.59 -25.31
CA MET A 90 -4.35 2.65 -24.52
C MET A 90 -3.59 2.15 -23.30
N LEU A 91 -4.33 1.86 -22.24
CA LEU A 91 -3.83 1.11 -21.09
C LEU A 91 -4.39 -0.31 -21.13
N SER A 92 -3.53 -1.29 -20.86
CA SER A 92 -3.92 -2.69 -20.73
C SER A 92 -3.34 -3.25 -19.44
N SER A 93 -4.18 -3.77 -18.57
CA SER A 93 -3.74 -4.40 -17.32
C SER A 93 -3.44 -5.88 -17.56
N ASP A 94 -2.25 -6.31 -17.15
CA ASP A 94 -1.83 -7.71 -17.05
C ASP A 94 -2.08 -8.28 -15.64
N ALA A 95 -2.53 -7.44 -14.69
CA ALA A 95 -2.87 -7.88 -13.35
C ALA A 95 -4.12 -8.77 -13.37
N ALA A 96 -4.07 -9.90 -12.68
CA ALA A 96 -5.26 -10.72 -12.49
C ALA A 96 -6.29 -9.94 -11.65
N PRO A 97 -7.61 -10.07 -11.94
CA PRO A 97 -8.64 -9.37 -11.17
C PRO A 97 -8.62 -9.69 -9.66
N ASP A 98 -8.13 -10.88 -9.31
CA ASP A 98 -7.97 -11.39 -7.95
C ASP A 98 -6.53 -11.30 -7.44
N ALA A 99 -5.70 -10.47 -8.06
CA ALA A 99 -4.33 -10.25 -7.60
C ALA A 99 -4.33 -9.81 -6.12
N PRO A 100 -3.44 -10.39 -5.29
CA PRO A 100 -3.42 -10.13 -3.86
C PRO A 100 -3.11 -8.66 -3.57
N SER A 101 -3.80 -8.11 -2.59
CA SER A 101 -3.52 -6.77 -2.08
C SER A 101 -2.16 -6.71 -1.36
N VAL A 102 -1.55 -5.55 -1.36
CA VAL A 102 -0.25 -5.28 -0.72
C VAL A 102 -0.44 -4.27 0.40
N GLU A 103 -0.14 -4.67 1.62
CA GLU A 103 -0.06 -3.75 2.76
C GLU A 103 1.27 -3.00 2.74
N ILE A 104 1.22 -1.69 2.95
CA ILE A 104 2.38 -0.84 3.15
C ILE A 104 2.25 -0.05 4.44
N SER A 105 3.34 0.11 5.16
CA SER A 105 3.38 0.80 6.45
C SER A 105 4.71 1.49 6.67
N ASP A 106 4.68 2.58 7.40
CA ASP A 106 5.84 3.26 7.99
C ASP A 106 7.07 3.38 7.06
N GLY A 107 6.87 3.98 5.89
CA GLY A 107 7.94 4.20 4.91
C GLY A 107 8.21 3.03 3.98
N SER A 108 7.54 1.88 4.14
CA SER A 108 7.61 0.80 3.17
C SER A 108 6.93 1.20 1.85
N SER A 109 7.28 0.51 0.78
CA SER A 109 6.82 0.85 -0.56
C SER A 109 6.19 -0.34 -1.28
N ALA A 110 5.34 -0.01 -2.24
CA ALA A 110 4.88 -0.91 -3.29
C ALA A 110 4.90 -0.17 -4.62
N TYR A 111 4.84 -0.91 -5.72
CA TYR A 111 4.84 -0.31 -7.05
C TYR A 111 3.96 -1.08 -8.04
N ILE A 112 3.52 -0.38 -9.07
CA ILE A 112 2.84 -0.96 -10.24
C ILE A 112 3.78 -0.78 -11.43
N PRO A 113 4.25 -1.86 -12.08
CA PRO A 113 5.10 -1.75 -13.25
C PRO A 113 4.33 -1.24 -14.47
N LEU A 114 5.00 -0.45 -15.29
CA LEU A 114 4.53 0.07 -16.57
C LEU A 114 5.52 -0.35 -17.66
N HIS A 115 5.00 -0.83 -18.76
CA HIS A 115 5.83 -1.19 -19.92
C HIS A 115 5.17 -0.72 -21.22
N TRP A 116 5.95 -0.12 -22.13
CA TRP A 116 5.46 0.28 -23.46
C TRP A 116 6.57 0.24 -24.51
N THR A 117 6.14 0.16 -25.76
CA THR A 117 7.05 0.22 -26.91
C THR A 117 7.49 1.67 -27.14
N ALA A 118 8.80 1.87 -27.29
CA ALA A 118 9.44 3.16 -27.57
C ALA A 118 10.19 3.18 -28.89
N ILE A 119 9.80 2.33 -29.82
CA ILE A 119 10.32 2.37 -31.20
C ILE A 119 9.83 3.66 -31.83
N GLY A 120 10.75 4.42 -32.43
CA GLY A 120 10.40 5.71 -33.01
C GLY A 120 9.25 5.59 -34.01
N SER A 121 8.18 6.29 -33.72
CA SER A 121 6.99 6.44 -34.56
C SER A 121 6.76 7.92 -34.83
N PRO A 122 6.30 8.29 -36.03
CA PRO A 122 5.89 9.67 -36.29
C PRO A 122 4.65 10.08 -35.48
N GLN A 123 3.88 9.10 -34.99
CA GLN A 123 2.69 9.32 -34.16
C GLN A 123 3.07 9.08 -32.70
N GLN A 124 3.26 10.16 -31.97
CA GLN A 124 3.57 10.15 -30.54
C GLN A 124 2.69 11.15 -29.80
N GLN A 125 2.32 10.78 -28.59
CA GLN A 125 1.63 11.66 -27.63
C GLN A 125 2.37 11.65 -26.30
N THR A 126 2.38 12.81 -25.65
CA THR A 126 2.88 12.91 -24.28
C THR A 126 1.70 13.09 -23.35
N PRO A 127 1.37 12.09 -22.51
CA PRO A 127 0.36 12.26 -21.50
C PRO A 127 0.64 13.45 -20.58
N LEU A 128 -0.38 14.09 -20.07
CA LEU A 128 -0.25 15.13 -19.05
C LEU A 128 -0.06 14.52 -17.66
N ALA A 129 -0.81 13.45 -17.40
CA ALA A 129 -0.79 12.78 -16.12
C ALA A 129 -1.22 11.32 -16.25
N ILE A 130 -0.92 10.55 -15.21
CA ILE A 130 -1.49 9.22 -14.95
C ILE A 130 -2.27 9.25 -13.64
N THR A 131 -3.45 8.66 -13.63
CA THR A 131 -4.31 8.60 -12.46
C THR A 131 -4.52 7.16 -12.06
N VAL A 132 -4.35 6.87 -10.78
CA VAL A 132 -4.68 5.58 -10.16
C VAL A 132 -5.90 5.78 -9.29
N THR A 133 -6.89 4.90 -9.44
CA THR A 133 -8.13 4.96 -8.65
C THR A 133 -8.29 3.66 -7.89
N ALA A 134 -8.25 3.69 -6.55
CA ALA A 134 -8.64 2.55 -5.74
C ALA A 134 -10.18 2.48 -5.63
N PRO A 135 -10.76 1.32 -5.27
CA PRO A 135 -12.16 1.21 -4.96
C PRO A 135 -12.57 2.19 -3.86
N GLN A 136 -13.72 2.81 -4.05
CA GLN A 136 -14.28 3.72 -3.04
C GLN A 136 -14.76 2.92 -1.83
N GLU A 137 -14.34 3.32 -0.65
CA GLU A 137 -14.75 2.70 0.62
C GLU A 137 -15.50 3.71 1.49
N THR A 138 -16.52 3.21 2.17
CA THR A 138 -17.24 3.99 3.16
C THR A 138 -16.86 3.48 4.54
N SER A 139 -16.32 4.36 5.38
CA SER A 139 -16.01 4.03 6.76
C SER A 139 -17.26 3.66 7.55
N PRO A 140 -17.16 2.92 8.68
CA PRO A 140 -18.28 2.68 9.58
C PRO A 140 -18.92 3.95 10.11
N ARG A 141 -18.24 5.10 10.01
CA ARG A 141 -18.75 6.43 10.39
C ARG A 141 -19.49 7.14 9.26
N GLY A 142 -19.53 6.54 8.06
CA GLY A 142 -20.18 7.13 6.88
C GLY A 142 -19.28 8.04 6.06
N ASP A 143 -17.99 8.19 6.41
CA ASP A 143 -17.06 8.96 5.60
C ASP A 143 -16.68 8.15 4.37
N THR A 144 -16.67 8.80 3.21
CA THR A 144 -16.27 8.19 1.95
C THR A 144 -14.85 8.63 1.61
N SER A 145 -13.94 7.67 1.40
CA SER A 145 -12.59 7.96 0.91
C SER A 145 -12.63 8.26 -0.60
N ASP A 146 -11.87 9.26 -1.05
CA ASP A 146 -11.54 9.44 -2.46
C ASP A 146 -10.09 8.94 -2.69
N PRO A 147 -9.93 7.70 -3.14
CA PRO A 147 -8.61 7.09 -3.29
C PRO A 147 -7.90 7.48 -4.60
N ARG A 148 -8.32 8.55 -5.25
CA ARG A 148 -7.71 8.97 -6.51
C ARG A 148 -6.36 9.62 -6.28
N ILE A 149 -5.33 9.07 -6.94
CA ILE A 149 -3.96 9.57 -6.93
C ILE A 149 -3.57 9.95 -8.36
N THR A 150 -3.29 11.22 -8.59
CA THR A 150 -2.90 11.73 -9.91
C THR A 150 -1.45 12.20 -9.86
N LEU A 151 -0.64 11.70 -10.80
CA LEU A 151 0.77 12.02 -10.93
C LEU A 151 1.05 12.69 -12.27
N PRO A 152 1.80 13.81 -12.31
CA PRO A 152 2.26 14.37 -13.56
C PRO A 152 3.08 13.34 -14.35
N TRP A 153 2.82 13.24 -15.65
CA TRP A 153 3.61 12.36 -16.51
C TRP A 153 4.94 13.01 -16.86
N ASN A 154 6.03 12.34 -16.51
CA ASN A 154 7.40 12.82 -16.75
C ASN A 154 8.27 11.77 -17.49
N LEU A 155 7.63 10.78 -18.13
CA LEU A 155 8.33 9.65 -18.77
C LEU A 155 8.52 9.84 -20.28
N GLY A 156 8.20 11.03 -20.78
CA GLY A 156 8.37 11.38 -22.21
C GLY A 156 7.21 10.91 -23.09
N ALA A 157 7.43 10.91 -24.38
CA ALA A 157 6.40 10.55 -25.35
C ALA A 157 6.17 9.04 -25.41
N VAL A 158 4.94 8.67 -25.73
CA VAL A 158 4.48 7.29 -25.95
C VAL A 158 3.99 7.18 -27.39
N ASN A 159 4.21 6.05 -28.01
CA ASN A 159 3.68 5.80 -29.35
C ASN A 159 2.15 5.83 -29.33
N ALA A 160 1.58 6.45 -30.34
CA ALA A 160 0.14 6.55 -30.57
C ALA A 160 -0.30 5.83 -31.86
N ALA A 161 0.62 5.15 -32.55
CA ALA A 161 0.31 4.33 -33.71
C ALA A 161 -0.43 3.05 -33.28
N PRO A 162 -1.44 2.60 -34.03
CA PRO A 162 -2.29 1.48 -33.61
C PRO A 162 -1.57 0.18 -33.22
N GLU A 163 -0.41 -0.08 -33.83
CA GLU A 163 0.38 -1.28 -33.57
C GLU A 163 1.25 -1.19 -32.30
N SER A 164 1.37 -0.01 -31.68
CA SER A 164 2.32 0.21 -30.59
C SER A 164 1.85 1.21 -29.52
N HIS A 165 0.56 1.56 -29.52
CA HIS A 165 -0.02 2.59 -28.66
C HIS A 165 -0.42 2.10 -27.25
N THR A 166 -0.02 0.91 -26.86
CA THR A 166 -0.45 0.32 -25.58
C THR A 166 0.63 0.43 -24.51
N ILE A 167 0.28 0.97 -23.37
CA ILE A 167 1.04 0.84 -22.12
C ILE A 167 0.44 -0.33 -21.35
N ARG A 168 1.26 -1.31 -21.01
CA ARG A 168 0.88 -2.46 -20.17
C ARG A 168 1.18 -2.13 -18.73
N THR A 169 0.25 -2.47 -17.84
CA THR A 169 0.41 -2.30 -16.39
C THR A 169 0.35 -3.66 -15.72
N GLY A 170 1.24 -3.90 -14.75
CA GLY A 170 1.23 -5.14 -13.97
C GLY A 170 0.46 -5.03 -12.66
N ALA A 171 0.51 -6.10 -11.87
CA ALA A 171 -0.04 -6.12 -10.53
C ALA A 171 0.79 -5.25 -9.56
N THR A 172 0.14 -4.76 -8.51
CA THR A 172 0.81 -4.11 -7.40
C THR A 172 1.77 -5.09 -6.74
N THR A 173 3.01 -4.67 -6.57
CA THR A 173 4.11 -5.49 -6.04
C THR A 173 4.75 -4.80 -4.84
N ALA A 174 4.99 -5.54 -3.76
CA ALA A 174 5.68 -5.00 -2.59
C ALA A 174 7.15 -4.67 -2.90
N GLY A 175 7.67 -3.63 -2.26
CA GLY A 175 9.05 -3.17 -2.41
C GLY A 175 9.18 -1.89 -3.24
N THR A 176 10.43 -1.48 -3.47
CA THR A 176 10.76 -0.32 -4.31
C THR A 176 10.77 -0.71 -5.78
N ALA A 177 10.30 0.20 -6.63
CA ALA A 177 10.36 0.02 -8.07
C ALA A 177 11.81 -0.19 -8.55
N PRO A 178 12.07 -1.15 -9.45
CA PRO A 178 13.39 -1.33 -10.04
C PRO A 178 13.82 -0.06 -10.80
N THR A 179 15.08 0.30 -10.63
CA THR A 179 15.75 1.36 -11.43
C THR A 179 16.96 0.75 -12.11
N VAL A 180 17.28 1.22 -13.31
CA VAL A 180 18.52 0.89 -14.02
C VAL A 180 19.63 1.83 -13.65
#